data_99ad53fe608ef4761b283123447ce704
#
_entry.id   99ad53fe608ef4761b283123447ce704
#
_cell.length_a   1.000
_cell.length_b   1.000
_cell.length_c   1.000
_cell.angle_alpha   90.00
_cell.angle_beta   90.00
_cell.angle_gamma   90.00
#
_symmetry.space_group_name_H-M   'P 1'
#
loop_
_entity.id
_entity.type
_entity.pdbx_description
1 polymer ?
#
loop_
_entity_poly.entity_id
_entity_poly.type
_entity_poly.pdbx_seq_one_letter_code
_entity_poly.pdbx_strand_id
1 'polypeptide(L)'
;MHMQLLRNDGVVIFDRTDFGKSNLSLPNGKCRNDLSEGALKVDCSAHSVEYDVSSNKFRALMVQTNVWCFSGAITPDGKLVQTGGFNDGERWQEIPNGLAARKWYATNHILPDGRLIIVGGRRQFNYEFNPKNIAANTFNLPFLLETNDKGEENNLYPFVFLNVDGNLFIFANNRAILLDYMKNKVVKTYPTIPGGDPRSYPSTGSAVLLPLKNLKMADLQAEVLVCGGAPKGSFAQASQGNFTKALKTCARITITDPNPKWVMETMPLARVMGDMILLPNGKVLLINGAGSGSAGWELGRNPVLSPVLYRPDRKIGSRFKTQIPTTIPRMYHSSATLLRDGRVLVGGSNPHAFYNFTSVLFPTELSLEAFSPTYLDSKFNDLRPKIITPKSMSGIRYNKRTNIQVVITGKVAENLVSATMLAPAFNTHSFFMNQRLLVLGNDKVTTCGNSAYNIEVTTPSTHNFAPPGFYLLFVVHQNIPSQGIWVKLR
;
A
#
# COMPACT_ATOMS: atom_id res chain seq x y z
N MET A 1 -11.72 -0.73 5.06
CA MET A 1 -11.99 -0.30 3.68
C MET A 1 -10.77 -0.63 2.82
N HIS A 2 -10.99 -1.07 1.61
CA HIS A 2 -9.95 -1.39 0.63
C HIS A 2 -9.93 -0.30 -0.43
N MET A 3 -8.74 0.01 -0.97
CA MET A 3 -8.58 1.05 -1.98
C MET A 3 -7.52 0.66 -3.01
N GLN A 4 -7.81 0.82 -4.30
CA GLN A 4 -6.87 0.53 -5.39
C GLN A 4 -7.05 1.51 -6.53
N LEU A 5 -5.96 2.18 -6.94
CA LEU A 5 -5.91 2.94 -8.18
C LEU A 5 -5.77 1.98 -9.37
N LEU A 6 -6.63 2.13 -10.37
CA LEU A 6 -6.63 1.36 -11.60
C LEU A 6 -5.97 2.12 -12.76
N ARG A 7 -5.57 1.40 -13.81
CA ARG A 7 -4.90 1.96 -15.00
C ARG A 7 -5.78 2.89 -15.87
N ASN A 8 -7.06 2.96 -15.59
CA ASN A 8 -8.00 3.92 -16.21
C ASN A 8 -8.19 5.20 -15.37
N ASP A 9 -7.32 5.42 -14.36
CA ASP A 9 -7.40 6.51 -13.38
C ASP A 9 -8.63 6.46 -12.45
N GLY A 10 -9.44 5.41 -12.53
CA GLY A 10 -10.48 5.13 -11.54
C GLY A 10 -9.89 4.59 -10.25
N VAL A 11 -10.46 4.93 -9.12
CA VAL A 11 -10.13 4.33 -7.83
C VAL A 11 -11.29 3.45 -7.38
N VAL A 12 -11.05 2.15 -7.26
CA VAL A 12 -12.02 1.23 -6.67
C VAL A 12 -11.87 1.26 -5.16
N ILE A 13 -12.99 1.50 -4.49
CA ILE A 13 -13.09 1.58 -3.03
C ILE A 13 -14.20 0.63 -2.61
N PHE A 14 -13.93 -0.25 -1.66
CA PHE A 14 -14.92 -1.22 -1.19
C PHE A 14 -14.66 -1.63 0.26
N ASP A 15 -15.71 -2.10 0.90
CA ASP A 15 -15.66 -2.63 2.25
C ASP A 15 -16.66 -3.80 2.39
N ARG A 16 -16.71 -4.39 3.56
CA ARG A 16 -17.62 -5.49 3.87
C ARG A 16 -19.08 -5.11 3.66
N THR A 17 -19.88 -6.08 3.28
CA THR A 17 -21.30 -5.91 2.95
C THR A 17 -22.21 -5.92 4.17
N ASP A 18 -21.74 -6.43 5.30
CA ASP A 18 -22.51 -6.60 6.53
C ASP A 18 -22.37 -5.45 7.55
N PHE A 19 -22.05 -4.25 7.06
CA PHE A 19 -22.06 -3.02 7.87
C PHE A 19 -23.47 -2.43 8.08
N GLY A 20 -24.50 -2.96 7.40
CA GLY A 20 -25.81 -2.35 7.29
C GLY A 20 -25.89 -1.33 6.15
N LYS A 21 -27.00 -0.62 6.05
CA LYS A 21 -27.26 0.28 4.92
C LYS A 21 -26.23 1.39 4.79
N SER A 22 -25.61 1.51 3.62
CA SER A 22 -24.73 2.64 3.28
C SER A 22 -25.54 3.85 2.79
N ASN A 23 -24.86 5.02 2.67
CA ASN A 23 -25.49 6.26 2.19
C ASN A 23 -25.60 6.34 0.66
N LEU A 24 -25.22 5.31 -0.09
CA LEU A 24 -25.27 5.29 -1.55
C LEU A 24 -26.14 4.12 -2.04
N SER A 25 -27.19 4.41 -2.79
CA SER A 25 -28.07 3.39 -3.36
C SER A 25 -27.42 2.70 -4.57
N LEU A 26 -27.72 1.41 -4.74
CA LEU A 26 -27.41 0.70 -5.99
C LEU A 26 -28.26 1.24 -7.14
N PRO A 27 -27.72 1.28 -8.38
CA PRO A 27 -28.43 1.83 -9.52
C PRO A 27 -29.61 0.94 -9.94
N ASN A 28 -30.63 1.56 -10.54
CA ASN A 28 -31.79 0.90 -11.15
C ASN A 28 -32.59 -0.01 -10.20
N GLY A 29 -32.66 0.35 -8.91
CA GLY A 29 -33.39 -0.43 -7.90
C GLY A 29 -32.81 -1.82 -7.62
N LYS A 30 -31.57 -2.06 -8.02
CA LYS A 30 -30.90 -3.35 -7.73
C LYS A 30 -30.68 -3.52 -6.24
N CYS A 31 -30.85 -4.74 -5.77
CA CYS A 31 -30.56 -5.11 -4.40
C CYS A 31 -29.74 -6.42 -4.40
N ARG A 32 -28.89 -6.55 -3.41
CA ARG A 32 -28.24 -7.81 -3.06
C ARG A 32 -29.18 -8.61 -2.17
N ASN A 33 -29.40 -9.88 -2.49
CA ASN A 33 -30.16 -10.81 -1.65
C ASN A 33 -29.18 -11.87 -1.11
N ASP A 34 -29.04 -11.93 0.20
CA ASP A 34 -28.17 -12.90 0.87
C ASP A 34 -28.82 -13.30 2.19
N LEU A 35 -29.39 -14.50 2.22
CA LEU A 35 -30.10 -15.03 3.40
C LEU A 35 -29.15 -15.32 4.57
N SER A 36 -27.85 -15.49 4.30
CA SER A 36 -26.83 -15.72 5.32
C SER A 36 -26.29 -14.43 5.94
N GLU A 37 -26.60 -13.28 5.33
CA GLU A 37 -26.11 -11.98 5.80
C GLU A 37 -26.68 -11.61 7.18
N GLY A 38 -25.79 -11.16 8.06
CA GLY A 38 -26.14 -10.82 9.44
C GLY A 38 -26.86 -9.48 9.61
N ALA A 39 -26.54 -8.49 8.77
CA ALA A 39 -27.04 -7.13 8.90
C ALA A 39 -28.34 -6.91 8.11
N LEU A 40 -28.34 -7.17 6.81
CA LEU A 40 -29.48 -6.97 5.91
C LEU A 40 -29.63 -8.15 4.94
N LYS A 41 -30.74 -8.89 5.02
CA LYS A 41 -31.03 -10.00 4.08
C LYS A 41 -31.26 -9.51 2.66
N VAL A 42 -31.79 -8.30 2.52
CA VAL A 42 -31.97 -7.59 1.27
C VAL A 42 -31.33 -6.21 1.42
N ASP A 43 -30.28 -5.95 0.66
CA ASP A 43 -29.53 -4.70 0.72
C ASP A 43 -29.49 -4.02 -0.64
N CYS A 44 -30.11 -2.85 -0.74
CA CYS A 44 -30.17 -2.03 -1.95
C CYS A 44 -29.13 -0.89 -1.92
N SER A 45 -28.18 -0.93 -0.98
CA SER A 45 -27.11 0.06 -0.86
C SER A 45 -25.76 -0.48 -1.36
N ALA A 46 -24.88 0.42 -1.79
CA ALA A 46 -23.57 0.07 -2.33
C ALA A 46 -22.51 0.03 -1.22
N HIS A 47 -21.72 -1.03 -1.19
CA HIS A 47 -20.52 -1.17 -0.35
C HIS A 47 -19.23 -1.11 -1.15
N SER A 48 -19.35 -0.82 -2.45
CA SER A 48 -18.23 -0.61 -3.35
C SER A 48 -18.55 0.49 -4.34
N VAL A 49 -17.55 1.29 -4.67
CA VAL A 49 -17.64 2.36 -5.66
C VAL A 49 -16.40 2.39 -6.54
N GLU A 50 -16.57 2.81 -7.78
CA GLU A 50 -15.49 3.32 -8.60
C GLU A 50 -15.58 4.85 -8.58
N TYR A 51 -14.53 5.49 -8.12
CA TYR A 51 -14.37 6.94 -8.12
C TYR A 51 -13.57 7.38 -9.34
N ASP A 52 -14.15 8.17 -10.22
CA ASP A 52 -13.45 8.81 -11.33
C ASP A 52 -12.83 10.12 -10.85
N VAL A 53 -11.50 10.13 -10.77
CA VAL A 53 -10.70 11.26 -10.29
C VAL A 53 -10.87 12.50 -11.19
N SER A 54 -11.07 12.29 -12.49
CA SER A 54 -11.14 13.38 -13.48
C SER A 54 -12.45 14.16 -13.42
N SER A 55 -13.55 13.45 -13.28
CA SER A 55 -14.89 14.03 -13.24
C SER A 55 -15.43 14.27 -11.83
N ASN A 56 -14.69 13.81 -10.79
CA ASN A 56 -15.13 13.83 -9.38
C ASN A 56 -16.50 13.15 -9.18
N LYS A 57 -16.72 12.01 -9.84
CA LYS A 57 -17.98 11.27 -9.79
C LYS A 57 -17.78 9.86 -9.25
N PHE A 58 -18.83 9.33 -8.65
CA PHE A 58 -18.90 7.96 -8.18
C PHE A 58 -19.79 7.12 -9.07
N ARG A 59 -19.38 5.89 -9.30
CA ARG A 59 -20.21 4.83 -9.83
C ARG A 59 -20.37 3.75 -8.75
N ALA A 60 -21.59 3.55 -8.28
CA ALA A 60 -21.90 2.49 -7.35
C ALA A 60 -21.68 1.12 -7.99
N LEU A 61 -21.01 0.23 -7.30
CA LEU A 61 -20.76 -1.14 -7.72
C LEU A 61 -21.46 -2.09 -6.74
N MET A 62 -22.05 -3.16 -7.28
CA MET A 62 -22.60 -4.22 -6.45
C MET A 62 -21.48 -5.20 -6.09
N VAL A 63 -21.21 -5.36 -4.81
CA VAL A 63 -20.39 -6.46 -4.25
C VAL A 63 -21.38 -7.57 -3.89
N GLN A 64 -21.15 -8.76 -4.37
CA GLN A 64 -22.07 -9.88 -4.12
C GLN A 64 -21.73 -10.65 -2.85
N THR A 65 -20.47 -10.56 -2.41
CA THR A 65 -19.92 -11.35 -1.33
C THR A 65 -19.28 -10.47 -0.27
N ASN A 66 -19.19 -10.97 0.94
CA ASN A 66 -18.54 -10.23 2.01
C ASN A 66 -17.02 -10.18 1.80
N VAL A 67 -16.52 -9.01 1.44
CA VAL A 67 -15.10 -8.72 1.16
C VAL A 67 -14.30 -8.34 2.41
N TRP A 68 -14.76 -8.74 3.58
CA TRP A 68 -14.15 -8.35 4.84
C TRP A 68 -12.71 -8.85 4.98
N CYS A 69 -11.79 -7.92 5.19
CA CYS A 69 -10.37 -8.18 5.40
C CYS A 69 -9.70 -9.00 4.28
N PHE A 70 -10.08 -8.74 3.04
CA PHE A 70 -9.42 -9.28 1.86
C PHE A 70 -8.02 -8.71 1.67
N SER A 71 -7.22 -9.41 0.91
CA SER A 71 -5.99 -8.93 0.30
C SER A 71 -6.13 -8.87 -1.21
N GLY A 72 -5.28 -8.09 -1.88
CA GLY A 72 -5.41 -7.93 -3.32
C GLY A 72 -4.14 -7.51 -4.03
N ALA A 73 -4.17 -7.61 -5.35
CA ALA A 73 -3.12 -7.17 -6.24
C ALA A 73 -3.67 -6.93 -7.66
N ILE A 74 -2.96 -6.09 -8.42
CA ILE A 74 -3.18 -5.96 -9.87
C ILE A 74 -2.27 -6.97 -10.59
N THR A 75 -2.87 -7.81 -11.42
CA THR A 75 -2.13 -8.76 -12.27
C THR A 75 -1.40 -8.07 -13.42
N PRO A 76 -0.44 -8.73 -14.10
CA PRO A 76 0.28 -8.13 -15.23
C PRO A 76 -0.61 -7.69 -16.39
N ASP A 77 -1.80 -8.26 -16.56
CA ASP A 77 -2.80 -7.83 -17.56
C ASP A 77 -3.71 -6.70 -17.08
N GLY A 78 -3.56 -6.27 -15.82
CA GLY A 78 -4.27 -5.13 -15.24
C GLY A 78 -5.61 -5.44 -14.61
N LYS A 79 -5.87 -6.72 -14.29
CA LYS A 79 -7.06 -7.13 -13.51
C LYS A 79 -6.78 -6.99 -12.03
N LEU A 80 -7.75 -6.51 -11.27
CA LEU A 80 -7.71 -6.56 -9.82
C LEU A 80 -8.14 -7.98 -9.37
N VAL A 81 -7.23 -8.67 -8.71
CA VAL A 81 -7.50 -9.96 -8.04
C VAL A 81 -7.56 -9.74 -6.54
N GLN A 82 -8.57 -10.29 -5.92
CA GLN A 82 -8.77 -10.28 -4.49
C GLN A 82 -8.79 -11.70 -3.97
N THR A 83 -8.25 -11.93 -2.79
CA THR A 83 -8.18 -13.25 -2.17
C THR A 83 -8.47 -13.17 -0.67
N GLY A 84 -9.10 -14.23 -0.14
CA GLY A 84 -9.42 -14.33 1.28
C GLY A 84 -10.85 -13.89 1.59
N GLY A 85 -11.05 -13.33 2.78
CA GLY A 85 -12.35 -12.87 3.30
C GLY A 85 -12.99 -13.81 4.31
N PHE A 86 -14.07 -13.31 4.90
CA PHE A 86 -14.88 -14.03 5.88
C PHE A 86 -16.18 -14.48 5.22
N ASN A 87 -16.54 -15.74 5.35
CA ASN A 87 -17.63 -16.45 4.68
C ASN A 87 -17.48 -16.62 3.16
N ASP A 88 -17.92 -17.77 2.67
CA ASP A 88 -17.87 -18.13 1.26
C ASP A 88 -18.88 -17.29 0.50
N GLY A 89 -18.40 -16.40 -0.35
CA GLY A 89 -19.23 -15.50 -1.12
C GLY A 89 -19.31 -15.86 -2.59
N GLU A 90 -20.47 -15.70 -3.22
CA GLU A 90 -20.69 -15.92 -4.65
C GLU A 90 -20.73 -14.61 -5.45
N ARG A 91 -19.93 -14.51 -6.51
CA ARG A 91 -19.99 -13.61 -7.68
C ARG A 91 -19.48 -12.13 -7.56
N TRP A 92 -18.26 -11.89 -7.47
CA TRP A 92 -17.38 -11.33 -8.53
C TRP A 92 -17.02 -12.50 -9.44
N GLN A 93 -16.35 -12.35 -10.59
CA GLN A 93 -15.98 -13.57 -11.30
C GLN A 93 -15.17 -14.44 -10.33
N GLU A 94 -15.87 -15.19 -9.48
CA GLU A 94 -15.27 -16.06 -8.49
C GLU A 94 -14.63 -17.22 -9.22
N ILE A 95 -13.41 -17.51 -8.85
CA ILE A 95 -12.74 -18.74 -9.27
C ILE A 95 -13.00 -19.73 -8.14
N PRO A 96 -14.01 -20.60 -8.25
CA PRO A 96 -14.29 -21.62 -7.25
C PRO A 96 -13.03 -22.44 -7.02
N ASN A 97 -12.68 -22.71 -5.75
CA ASN A 97 -11.45 -23.40 -5.38
C ASN A 97 -10.16 -22.69 -5.86
N GLY A 98 -10.21 -21.39 -6.12
CA GLY A 98 -9.04 -20.56 -6.45
C GLY A 98 -7.93 -20.63 -5.39
N LEU A 99 -8.31 -20.75 -4.12
CA LEU A 99 -7.41 -20.97 -2.98
C LEU A 99 -7.56 -22.38 -2.41
N ALA A 100 -6.50 -22.89 -1.78
CA ALA A 100 -6.51 -24.17 -1.08
C ALA A 100 -6.83 -24.02 0.42
N ALA A 101 -6.63 -22.83 0.97
CA ALA A 101 -6.90 -22.51 2.38
C ALA A 101 -7.66 -21.19 2.52
N ARG A 102 -8.41 -21.06 3.62
CA ARG A 102 -9.10 -19.79 3.96
C ARG A 102 -8.06 -18.72 4.30
N LYS A 103 -8.06 -17.61 3.58
CA LYS A 103 -7.02 -16.56 3.65
C LYS A 103 -7.52 -15.23 4.24
N TRP A 104 -8.30 -15.29 5.30
CA TRP A 104 -8.73 -14.11 6.03
C TRP A 104 -7.54 -13.42 6.71
N TYR A 105 -7.31 -12.11 6.48
CA TYR A 105 -6.12 -11.34 6.93
C TYR A 105 -4.79 -11.80 6.33
N ALA A 106 -4.77 -12.34 5.12
CA ALA A 106 -3.55 -12.64 4.39
C ALA A 106 -2.96 -11.42 3.69
N THR A 107 -1.76 -11.56 3.14
CA THR A 107 -1.11 -10.55 2.30
C THR A 107 -0.82 -11.10 0.92
N ASN A 108 -1.22 -10.37 -0.13
CA ASN A 108 -0.89 -10.68 -1.51
C ASN A 108 0.37 -9.95 -1.98
N HIS A 109 1.23 -10.63 -2.73
CA HIS A 109 2.34 -10.00 -3.41
C HIS A 109 2.48 -10.55 -4.84
N ILE A 110 2.77 -9.64 -5.80
CA ILE A 110 3.08 -10.04 -7.18
C ILE A 110 4.53 -10.52 -7.27
N LEU A 111 4.74 -11.63 -7.96
CA LEU A 111 6.04 -12.27 -8.14
C LEU A 111 6.69 -11.88 -9.48
N PRO A 112 8.01 -12.14 -9.65
CA PRO A 112 8.74 -11.86 -10.89
C PRO A 112 8.17 -12.56 -12.14
N ASP A 113 7.52 -13.70 -11.97
CA ASP A 113 6.85 -14.44 -13.04
C ASP A 113 5.40 -13.99 -13.32
N GLY A 114 4.92 -12.98 -12.59
CA GLY A 114 3.57 -12.43 -12.73
C GLY A 114 2.49 -13.15 -11.94
N ARG A 115 2.80 -14.24 -11.25
CA ARG A 115 1.86 -14.89 -10.31
C ARG A 115 1.72 -14.09 -9.03
N LEU A 116 0.67 -14.36 -8.28
CA LEU A 116 0.48 -13.86 -6.93
C LEU A 116 0.90 -14.94 -5.92
N ILE A 117 1.58 -14.52 -4.86
CA ILE A 117 1.74 -15.30 -3.63
C ILE A 117 0.82 -14.74 -2.56
N ILE A 118 0.13 -15.60 -1.85
CA ILE A 118 -0.80 -15.26 -0.76
C ILE A 118 -0.20 -15.83 0.54
N VAL A 119 0.24 -14.94 1.42
CA VAL A 119 1.01 -15.30 2.62
C VAL A 119 0.15 -15.14 3.87
N GLY A 120 0.08 -16.16 4.68
CA GLY A 120 -0.59 -16.16 5.97
C GLY A 120 -2.10 -16.23 5.87
N GLY A 121 -2.76 -15.51 6.75
CA GLY A 121 -4.17 -15.53 7.03
C GLY A 121 -4.43 -15.99 8.47
N ARG A 122 -5.62 -15.70 9.00
CA ARG A 122 -5.96 -16.06 10.38
C ARG A 122 -5.91 -17.57 10.58
N ARG A 123 -5.05 -18.02 11.49
CA ARG A 123 -4.76 -19.44 11.78
C ARG A 123 -4.25 -20.22 10.55
N GLN A 124 -3.64 -19.53 9.58
CA GLN A 124 -3.02 -20.11 8.40
C GLN A 124 -1.52 -19.82 8.41
N PHE A 125 -0.73 -20.82 8.74
CA PHE A 125 0.73 -20.73 8.86
C PHE A 125 1.41 -21.27 7.60
N ASN A 126 0.94 -20.77 6.45
CA ASN A 126 1.33 -21.23 5.13
C ASN A 126 1.24 -20.11 4.10
N TYR A 127 1.73 -20.36 2.90
CA TYR A 127 1.46 -19.54 1.72
C TYR A 127 1.00 -20.42 0.55
N GLU A 128 0.44 -19.80 -0.47
CA GLU A 128 0.02 -20.42 -1.72
C GLU A 128 0.12 -19.47 -2.90
N PHE A 129 -0.06 -19.97 -4.12
CA PHE A 129 0.05 -19.16 -5.35
C PHE A 129 -1.28 -19.09 -6.10
N ASN A 130 -1.47 -17.97 -6.82
CA ASN A 130 -2.56 -17.80 -7.78
C ASN A 130 -2.00 -17.21 -9.10
N PRO A 131 -2.22 -17.86 -10.26
CA PRO A 131 -2.81 -19.20 -10.40
C PRO A 131 -1.97 -20.27 -9.72
N LYS A 132 -2.63 -21.39 -9.40
CA LYS A 132 -2.00 -22.54 -8.75
C LYS A 132 -0.95 -23.19 -9.65
N ASN A 133 0.16 -23.67 -9.06
CA ASN A 133 1.20 -24.42 -9.79
C ASN A 133 0.90 -25.91 -9.87
N ILE A 134 0.36 -26.45 -8.79
CA ILE A 134 0.12 -27.89 -8.57
C ILE A 134 -1.14 -28.06 -7.73
N ALA A 135 -1.73 -29.24 -7.74
CA ALA A 135 -3.00 -29.53 -7.05
C ALA A 135 -2.95 -29.33 -5.51
N ALA A 136 -1.81 -29.55 -4.87
CA ALA A 136 -1.66 -29.56 -3.41
C ALA A 136 -1.38 -28.21 -2.73
N ASN A 137 -1.01 -27.26 -3.34
CA ASN A 137 -0.86 -25.80 -3.23
C ASN A 137 -0.63 -25.04 -1.93
N THR A 138 -0.63 -25.60 -0.76
CA THR A 138 -0.20 -24.89 0.46
C THR A 138 1.21 -25.28 0.82
N PHE A 139 2.05 -24.29 1.12
CA PHE A 139 3.43 -24.46 1.56
C PHE A 139 3.54 -23.99 3.01
N ASN A 140 3.88 -24.89 3.90
CA ASN A 140 4.01 -24.55 5.32
C ASN A 140 5.11 -23.49 5.53
N LEU A 141 4.80 -22.54 6.39
CA LEU A 141 5.71 -21.48 6.81
C LEU A 141 5.72 -21.39 8.35
N PRO A 142 6.53 -22.20 9.04
CA PRO A 142 6.57 -22.27 10.51
C PRO A 142 6.79 -20.92 11.18
N PHE A 143 7.53 -20.02 10.55
CA PHE A 143 7.74 -18.65 11.01
C PHE A 143 6.43 -17.91 11.37
N LEU A 144 5.35 -18.15 10.64
CA LEU A 144 4.04 -17.53 10.95
C LEU A 144 3.42 -18.11 12.23
N LEU A 145 3.66 -19.40 12.52
CA LEU A 145 3.24 -20.00 13.79
C LEU A 145 4.08 -19.46 14.96
N GLU A 146 5.39 -19.35 14.77
CA GLU A 146 6.32 -18.83 15.78
C GLU A 146 6.09 -17.35 16.12
N THR A 147 5.50 -16.59 15.21
CA THR A 147 5.16 -15.16 15.38
C THR A 147 3.73 -14.92 15.82
N ASN A 148 2.96 -15.98 16.08
CA ASN A 148 1.59 -15.89 16.56
C ASN A 148 1.55 -15.76 18.08
N ASP A 149 1.11 -14.62 18.56
CA ASP A 149 0.90 -14.40 20.00
C ASP A 149 -0.44 -15.00 20.46
N LYS A 150 -0.41 -15.73 21.56
CA LYS A 150 -1.64 -16.30 22.13
C LYS A 150 -2.63 -15.19 22.53
N GLY A 151 -3.83 -15.25 21.96
CA GLY A 151 -4.94 -14.33 22.28
C GLY A 151 -5.03 -13.09 21.39
N GLU A 152 -3.90 -12.57 20.87
CA GLU A 152 -3.88 -11.36 20.02
C GLU A 152 -3.44 -11.63 18.59
N GLU A 153 -2.88 -12.80 18.33
CA GLU A 153 -2.29 -13.23 17.05
C GLU A 153 -1.08 -12.36 16.61
N ASN A 154 -1.20 -11.06 16.43
CA ASN A 154 -0.13 -10.08 16.10
C ASN A 154 0.72 -10.37 14.85
N ASN A 155 0.35 -11.37 14.04
CA ASN A 155 1.03 -11.80 12.81
C ASN A 155 0.12 -11.75 11.58
N LEU A 156 -1.09 -11.20 11.72
CA LEU A 156 -2.04 -11.03 10.63
C LEU A 156 -1.60 -9.91 9.70
N TYR A 157 -1.89 -10.02 8.39
CA TYR A 157 -1.35 -9.15 7.37
C TYR A 157 0.19 -9.00 7.50
N PRO A 158 0.98 -10.06 7.36
CA PRO A 158 2.44 -9.92 7.36
C PRO A 158 2.87 -8.93 6.28
N PHE A 159 3.88 -8.09 6.56
CA PHE A 159 4.45 -7.25 5.52
C PHE A 159 5.31 -8.10 4.60
N VAL A 160 5.03 -8.08 3.31
CA VAL A 160 5.72 -8.88 2.29
C VAL A 160 6.33 -7.96 1.23
N PHE A 161 7.64 -8.06 1.02
CA PHE A 161 8.36 -7.28 0.02
C PHE A 161 9.26 -8.19 -0.81
N LEU A 162 9.21 -8.04 -2.13
CA LEU A 162 10.13 -8.71 -3.04
C LEU A 162 11.52 -8.06 -2.94
N ASN A 163 12.51 -8.84 -2.50
CA ASN A 163 13.90 -8.41 -2.46
C ASN A 163 14.52 -8.41 -3.87
N VAL A 164 15.63 -7.72 -4.04
CA VAL A 164 16.32 -7.58 -5.32
C VAL A 164 16.95 -8.88 -5.86
N ASP A 165 17.15 -9.87 -5.00
CA ASP A 165 17.60 -11.22 -5.33
C ASP A 165 16.47 -12.17 -5.77
N GLY A 166 15.20 -11.72 -5.71
CA GLY A 166 14.02 -12.51 -6.03
C GLY A 166 13.38 -13.24 -4.85
N ASN A 167 14.01 -13.26 -3.69
CA ASN A 167 13.44 -13.80 -2.46
C ASN A 167 12.43 -12.84 -1.83
N LEU A 168 11.62 -13.32 -0.90
CA LEU A 168 10.63 -12.49 -0.21
C LEU A 168 11.08 -12.16 1.22
N PHE A 169 11.18 -10.87 1.52
CA PHE A 169 11.25 -10.39 2.89
C PHE A 169 9.84 -10.43 3.48
N ILE A 170 9.66 -11.20 4.56
CA ILE A 170 8.37 -11.37 5.26
C ILE A 170 8.58 -10.95 6.70
N PHE A 171 7.89 -9.88 7.12
CA PHE A 171 7.87 -9.41 8.50
C PHE A 171 6.51 -9.72 9.12
N ALA A 172 6.51 -10.40 10.26
CA ALA A 172 5.33 -10.71 11.04
C ALA A 172 5.60 -10.47 12.53
N ASN A 173 4.63 -9.91 13.23
CA ASN A 173 4.76 -9.53 14.63
C ASN A 173 5.88 -8.49 14.83
N ASN A 174 7.07 -8.90 15.23
CA ASN A 174 8.21 -8.06 15.58
C ASN A 174 9.55 -8.48 14.95
N ARG A 175 9.53 -9.42 14.01
CA ARG A 175 10.74 -9.92 13.33
C ARG A 175 10.46 -10.35 11.91
N ALA A 176 11.50 -10.63 11.15
CA ALA A 176 11.39 -10.95 9.73
C ALA A 176 12.28 -12.12 9.31
N ILE A 177 11.94 -12.70 8.17
CA ILE A 177 12.73 -13.69 7.44
C ILE A 177 12.90 -13.27 5.97
N LEU A 178 13.88 -13.85 5.30
CA LEU A 178 13.99 -13.88 3.85
C LEU A 178 13.66 -15.31 3.38
N LEU A 179 12.62 -15.43 2.55
CA LEU A 179 12.10 -16.71 2.06
C LEU A 179 12.45 -16.90 0.59
N ASP A 180 13.20 -17.96 0.27
CA ASP A 180 13.24 -18.53 -1.08
C ASP A 180 11.94 -19.34 -1.28
N TYR A 181 10.94 -18.66 -1.84
CA TYR A 181 9.62 -19.26 -2.03
C TYR A 181 9.59 -20.36 -3.14
N MET A 182 10.60 -20.37 -4.00
CA MET A 182 10.74 -21.40 -5.02
C MET A 182 11.18 -22.74 -4.42
N LYS A 183 12.04 -22.68 -3.39
CA LYS A 183 12.54 -23.86 -2.68
C LYS A 183 11.82 -24.13 -1.34
N ASN A 184 10.88 -23.27 -0.96
CA ASN A 184 10.24 -23.26 0.37
C ASN A 184 11.28 -23.28 1.51
N LYS A 185 12.29 -22.41 1.42
CA LYS A 185 13.41 -22.37 2.38
C LYS A 185 13.62 -20.97 2.93
N VAL A 186 13.67 -20.83 4.24
CA VAL A 186 14.15 -19.61 4.90
C VAL A 186 15.65 -19.52 4.68
N VAL A 187 16.11 -18.49 3.96
CA VAL A 187 17.52 -18.28 3.63
C VAL A 187 18.21 -17.31 4.57
N LYS A 188 17.43 -16.49 5.29
CA LYS A 188 17.93 -15.55 6.28
C LYS A 188 16.87 -15.24 7.34
N THR A 189 17.29 -15.13 8.59
CA THR A 189 16.48 -14.60 9.69
C THR A 189 17.05 -13.24 10.11
N TYR A 190 16.19 -12.25 10.24
CA TYR A 190 16.56 -10.91 10.65
C TYR A 190 16.41 -10.74 12.16
N PRO A 191 17.16 -9.82 12.78
CA PRO A 191 17.02 -9.56 14.22
C PRO A 191 15.61 -9.04 14.54
N THR A 192 15.16 -9.32 15.75
CA THR A 192 13.93 -8.74 16.30
C THR A 192 14.03 -7.21 16.31
N ILE A 193 12.93 -6.53 15.99
CA ILE A 193 12.86 -5.06 16.07
C ILE A 193 13.14 -4.62 17.52
N PRO A 194 14.02 -3.64 17.77
CA PRO A 194 14.29 -3.16 19.12
C PRO A 194 13.04 -2.70 19.85
N GLY A 195 12.91 -3.08 21.11
CA GLY A 195 11.70 -2.91 21.92
C GLY A 195 10.74 -4.10 21.89
N GLY A 196 10.81 -4.95 20.86
CA GLY A 196 10.04 -6.20 20.79
C GLY A 196 8.53 -6.05 20.56
N ASP A 197 8.04 -4.82 20.40
CA ASP A 197 6.60 -4.56 20.14
C ASP A 197 6.17 -5.05 18.76
N PRO A 198 4.96 -5.62 18.65
CA PRO A 198 4.41 -6.09 17.39
C PRO A 198 4.05 -4.91 16.45
N ARG A 199 4.08 -5.18 15.13
CA ARG A 199 3.76 -4.20 14.08
C ARG A 199 2.71 -4.68 13.09
N SER A 200 2.38 -5.97 13.10
CA SER A 200 1.30 -6.52 12.29
C SER A 200 -0.06 -6.35 12.98
N TYR A 201 -1.16 -6.68 12.30
CA TYR A 201 -2.51 -6.55 12.85
C TYR A 201 -2.71 -7.51 14.06
N PRO A 202 -3.35 -7.10 15.16
CA PRO A 202 -4.07 -5.83 15.38
C PRO A 202 -3.22 -4.68 15.93
N SER A 203 -1.95 -4.90 16.28
CA SER A 203 -1.05 -3.82 16.72
C SER A 203 -0.69 -2.80 15.62
N THR A 204 -1.02 -3.06 14.42
CA THR A 204 -1.06 -2.30 13.17
C THR A 204 -0.17 -1.06 13.12
N GLY A 205 1.13 -1.31 12.91
CA GLY A 205 2.04 -0.35 12.29
C GLY A 205 1.81 -0.29 10.78
N SER A 206 2.71 0.36 10.08
CA SER A 206 2.76 0.31 8.62
C SER A 206 4.20 0.13 8.15
N ALA A 207 4.40 -0.43 6.96
CA ALA A 207 5.72 -0.67 6.42
C ALA A 207 5.80 -0.34 4.93
N VAL A 208 7.00 -0.03 4.46
CA VAL A 208 7.28 0.25 3.06
C VAL A 208 8.68 -0.21 2.68
N LEU A 209 8.81 -0.81 1.49
CA LEU A 209 10.10 -0.93 0.82
C LEU A 209 10.47 0.46 0.31
N LEU A 210 11.57 1.03 0.81
CA LEU A 210 12.04 2.34 0.39
C LEU A 210 12.44 2.31 -1.11
N PRO A 211 12.45 3.47 -1.79
CA PRO A 211 12.73 3.54 -3.21
C PRO A 211 14.03 2.82 -3.60
N LEU A 212 13.95 1.90 -4.55
CA LEU A 212 15.14 1.26 -5.12
C LEU A 212 15.85 2.25 -6.02
N LYS A 213 17.11 2.54 -5.71
CA LYS A 213 17.96 3.50 -6.39
C LYS A 213 19.18 2.80 -6.96
N ASN A 214 19.88 3.46 -7.88
CA ASN A 214 21.14 2.95 -8.46
C ASN A 214 20.98 1.55 -9.07
N LEU A 215 19.90 1.34 -9.83
CA LEU A 215 19.49 0.04 -10.38
C LEU A 215 20.56 -0.67 -11.26
N LYS A 216 21.64 0.03 -11.62
CA LYS A 216 22.76 -0.50 -12.41
C LYS A 216 23.88 -1.06 -11.54
N MET A 217 23.87 -0.82 -10.23
CA MET A 217 24.91 -1.29 -9.33
C MET A 217 24.73 -2.77 -9.02
N ALA A 218 25.84 -3.50 -8.92
CA ALA A 218 25.82 -4.92 -8.57
C ALA A 218 25.40 -5.18 -7.12
N ASP A 219 25.71 -4.24 -6.22
CA ASP A 219 25.40 -4.25 -4.80
C ASP A 219 24.18 -3.39 -4.43
N LEU A 220 23.15 -3.45 -5.27
CA LEU A 220 21.91 -2.68 -5.07
C LEU A 220 21.35 -2.92 -3.68
N GLN A 221 21.19 -1.84 -2.92
CA GLN A 221 20.64 -1.90 -1.56
C GLN A 221 19.11 -1.78 -1.58
N ALA A 222 18.46 -2.67 -0.83
CA ALA A 222 17.04 -2.62 -0.55
C ALA A 222 16.82 -2.40 0.95
N GLU A 223 15.98 -1.42 1.28
CA GLU A 223 15.72 -1.03 2.65
C GLU A 223 14.23 -1.08 2.96
N VAL A 224 13.88 -1.59 4.14
CA VAL A 224 12.50 -1.60 4.64
C VAL A 224 12.40 -0.66 5.84
N LEU A 225 11.36 0.15 5.84
CA LEU A 225 10.98 1.03 6.94
C LEU A 225 9.65 0.55 7.54
N VAL A 226 9.64 0.34 8.86
CA VAL A 226 8.45 -0.05 9.64
C VAL A 226 8.19 1.02 10.68
N CYS A 227 6.99 1.61 10.73
CA CYS A 227 6.67 2.73 11.61
C CYS A 227 5.38 2.51 12.41
N GLY A 228 5.35 3.04 13.62
CA GLY A 228 4.15 3.07 14.46
C GLY A 228 3.68 1.70 14.92
N GLY A 229 2.41 1.59 15.22
CA GLY A 229 1.78 0.42 15.82
C GLY A 229 1.41 0.64 17.27
N ALA A 230 0.93 -0.41 17.93
CA ALA A 230 0.56 -0.40 19.34
C ALA A 230 1.51 -1.33 20.14
N PRO A 231 1.84 -1.00 21.39
CA PRO A 231 2.58 -1.89 22.27
C PRO A 231 1.89 -3.25 22.43
N LYS A 232 2.67 -4.28 22.74
CA LYS A 232 2.14 -5.62 23.04
C LYS A 232 1.08 -5.56 24.13
N GLY A 233 -0.04 -6.28 23.95
CA GLY A 233 -1.16 -6.29 24.89
C GLY A 233 -2.16 -5.13 24.72
N SER A 234 -1.92 -4.19 23.81
CA SER A 234 -2.79 -3.02 23.60
C SER A 234 -4.19 -3.39 23.13
N PHE A 235 -4.33 -4.47 22.36
CA PHE A 235 -5.64 -4.94 21.90
C PHE A 235 -6.52 -5.38 23.07
N ALA A 236 -5.99 -6.24 23.95
CA ALA A 236 -6.70 -6.70 25.16
C ALA A 236 -7.04 -5.52 26.10
N GLN A 237 -6.09 -4.59 26.30
CA GLN A 237 -6.32 -3.41 27.13
C GLN A 237 -7.39 -2.49 26.54
N ALA A 238 -7.36 -2.21 25.25
CA ALA A 238 -8.33 -1.37 24.58
C ALA A 238 -9.74 -2.00 24.61
N SER A 239 -9.84 -3.34 24.50
CA SER A 239 -11.11 -4.07 24.67
C SER A 239 -11.72 -3.95 26.08
N GLN A 240 -10.88 -3.58 27.06
CA GLN A 240 -11.30 -3.29 28.45
C GLN A 240 -11.47 -1.78 28.71
N GLY A 241 -11.36 -0.94 27.69
CA GLY A 241 -11.47 0.51 27.78
C GLY A 241 -10.17 1.25 28.13
N ASN A 242 -9.02 0.55 28.19
CA ASN A 242 -7.71 1.13 28.51
C ASN A 242 -6.90 1.37 27.22
N PHE A 243 -6.84 2.62 26.74
CA PHE A 243 -6.25 2.97 25.45
C PHE A 243 -4.77 3.36 25.59
N THR A 244 -3.90 2.38 25.52
CA THR A 244 -2.44 2.56 25.57
C THR A 244 -1.97 3.47 24.45
N LYS A 245 -1.00 4.36 24.74
CA LYS A 245 -0.38 5.25 23.75
C LYS A 245 0.27 4.45 22.64
N ALA A 246 0.01 4.84 21.39
CA ALA A 246 0.63 4.26 20.21
C ALA A 246 2.16 4.50 20.17
N LEU A 247 2.86 3.69 19.40
CA LEU A 247 4.31 3.78 19.25
C LEU A 247 4.70 4.99 18.38
N LYS A 248 5.77 5.68 18.81
CA LYS A 248 6.43 6.75 18.03
C LYS A 248 7.61 6.24 17.22
N THR A 249 8.00 4.98 17.39
CA THR A 249 9.22 4.43 16.80
C THR A 249 9.01 4.05 15.35
N CYS A 250 10.00 4.38 14.51
CA CYS A 250 10.25 3.77 13.22
C CYS A 250 11.55 2.97 13.28
N ALA A 251 11.58 1.86 12.59
CA ALA A 251 12.74 1.02 12.42
C ALA A 251 13.05 0.85 10.94
N ARG A 252 14.30 1.10 10.54
CA ARG A 252 14.79 0.95 9.17
C ARG A 252 15.86 -0.12 9.14
N ILE A 253 15.83 -0.99 8.14
CA ILE A 253 16.79 -2.08 7.95
C ILE A 253 17.18 -2.21 6.48
N THR A 254 18.46 -2.39 6.18
CA THR A 254 18.96 -2.78 4.86
C THR A 254 18.87 -4.29 4.74
N ILE A 255 17.86 -4.78 4.00
CA ILE A 255 17.58 -6.23 3.94
C ILE A 255 18.59 -7.00 3.08
N THR A 256 19.32 -6.31 2.22
CA THR A 256 20.43 -6.85 1.41
C THR A 256 21.76 -6.90 2.15
N ASP A 257 21.90 -6.23 3.29
CA ASP A 257 23.13 -6.27 4.10
C ASP A 257 23.40 -7.70 4.59
N PRO A 258 24.63 -8.23 4.48
CA PRO A 258 24.98 -9.54 5.08
C PRO A 258 24.74 -9.58 6.59
N ASN A 259 24.98 -8.48 7.31
CA ASN A 259 24.80 -8.34 8.77
C ASN A 259 23.76 -7.25 9.11
N PRO A 260 22.47 -7.44 8.76
CA PRO A 260 21.47 -6.39 8.85
C PRO A 260 21.18 -5.99 10.29
N LYS A 261 21.07 -4.68 10.52
CA LYS A 261 20.74 -4.10 11.84
C LYS A 261 19.61 -3.11 11.69
N TRP A 262 18.69 -3.11 12.65
CA TRP A 262 17.68 -2.09 12.75
C TRP A 262 18.27 -0.76 13.21
N VAL A 263 17.98 0.29 12.46
CA VAL A 263 18.24 1.69 12.82
C VAL A 263 16.94 2.30 13.30
N MET A 264 16.90 2.68 14.57
CA MET A 264 15.69 3.24 15.19
C MET A 264 15.63 4.74 15.03
N GLU A 265 14.44 5.23 14.72
CA GLU A 265 14.12 6.65 14.60
C GLU A 265 12.83 6.96 15.35
N THR A 266 12.59 8.24 15.66
CA THR A 266 11.39 8.67 16.39
C THR A 266 10.57 9.60 15.53
N MET A 267 9.31 9.24 15.27
CA MET A 267 8.32 10.10 14.62
C MET A 267 7.90 11.26 15.54
N PRO A 268 7.48 12.39 14.98
CA PRO A 268 6.92 13.49 15.77
C PRO A 268 5.61 13.13 16.48
N LEU A 269 4.80 12.24 15.87
CA LEU A 269 3.49 11.83 16.36
C LEU A 269 3.42 10.30 16.47
N ALA A 270 2.94 9.80 17.62
CA ALA A 270 2.63 8.38 17.80
C ALA A 270 1.46 7.98 16.89
N ARG A 271 1.50 6.75 16.33
CA ARG A 271 0.50 6.35 15.34
C ARG A 271 0.30 4.84 15.30
N VAL A 272 -0.93 4.41 15.49
CA VAL A 272 -1.43 3.06 15.15
C VAL A 272 -2.44 3.21 14.01
N MET A 273 -2.57 2.23 13.13
CA MET A 273 -3.46 2.28 11.95
C MET A 273 -3.15 3.43 10.99
N GLY A 274 -1.88 3.82 10.88
CA GLY A 274 -1.46 4.87 9.94
C GLY A 274 -1.00 4.28 8.62
N ASP A 275 -1.26 4.98 7.53
CA ASP A 275 -0.90 4.61 6.18
C ASP A 275 0.50 5.12 5.80
N MET A 276 1.27 4.35 5.02
CA MET A 276 2.58 4.76 4.50
C MET A 276 2.61 4.68 2.98
N ILE A 277 2.62 5.83 2.31
CA ILE A 277 2.50 5.95 0.85
C ILE A 277 3.81 6.48 0.25
N LEU A 278 4.36 5.76 -0.73
CA LEU A 278 5.46 6.25 -1.57
C LEU A 278 4.97 7.38 -2.47
N LEU A 279 5.68 8.51 -2.43
CA LEU A 279 5.44 9.64 -3.32
C LEU A 279 6.38 9.56 -4.54
N PRO A 280 6.00 10.13 -5.70
CA PRO A 280 6.78 10.03 -6.93
C PRO A 280 8.24 10.51 -6.82
N ASN A 281 8.52 11.41 -5.88
CA ASN A 281 9.86 11.94 -5.61
C ASN A 281 10.66 11.14 -4.57
N GLY A 282 10.23 9.91 -4.26
CA GLY A 282 10.94 9.00 -3.35
C GLY A 282 10.75 9.25 -1.85
N LYS A 283 9.91 10.21 -1.48
CA LYS A 283 9.54 10.42 -0.07
C LYS A 283 8.39 9.49 0.33
N VAL A 284 8.20 9.31 1.64
CA VAL A 284 7.09 8.52 2.19
C VAL A 284 6.16 9.44 2.96
N LEU A 285 4.87 9.41 2.66
CA LEU A 285 3.84 10.09 3.44
C LEU A 285 3.27 9.12 4.47
N LEU A 286 3.30 9.52 5.74
CA LEU A 286 2.59 8.86 6.83
C LEU A 286 1.34 9.67 7.13
N ILE A 287 0.16 9.05 7.01
CA ILE A 287 -1.14 9.74 7.14
C ILE A 287 -2.13 8.84 7.88
N ASN A 288 -3.27 9.36 8.32
CA ASN A 288 -4.32 8.63 9.05
C ASN A 288 -3.88 8.06 10.41
N GLY A 289 -4.77 7.32 11.07
CA GLY A 289 -4.51 6.55 12.28
C GLY A 289 -4.85 7.26 13.58
N ALA A 290 -4.56 6.59 14.69
CA ALA A 290 -4.85 7.02 16.04
C ALA A 290 -3.59 7.11 16.90
N GLY A 291 -3.60 8.00 17.90
CA GLY A 291 -2.50 8.21 18.83
C GLY A 291 -2.48 7.22 20.00
N SER A 292 -3.55 6.42 20.17
CA SER A 292 -3.65 5.41 21.22
C SER A 292 -4.64 4.30 20.88
N GLY A 293 -4.55 3.19 21.59
CA GLY A 293 -5.37 1.99 21.39
C GLY A 293 -4.77 1.01 20.40
N SER A 294 -5.62 0.30 19.67
CA SER A 294 -5.27 -0.76 18.73
C SER A 294 -6.20 -0.74 17.53
N ALA A 295 -5.89 -1.52 16.48
CA ALA A 295 -6.84 -1.78 15.42
C ALA A 295 -7.99 -2.65 15.93
N GLY A 296 -9.20 -2.34 15.49
CA GLY A 296 -10.44 -3.01 15.88
C GLY A 296 -11.57 -2.01 16.05
N TRP A 297 -12.78 -2.54 16.19
CA TRP A 297 -13.96 -1.73 16.36
C TRP A 297 -13.92 -0.99 17.68
N GLU A 298 -13.97 0.34 17.62
CA GLU A 298 -13.97 1.27 18.74
C GLU A 298 -12.71 1.21 19.64
N LEU A 299 -11.63 0.58 19.15
CA LEU A 299 -10.39 0.38 19.93
C LEU A 299 -9.33 1.47 19.70
N GLY A 300 -9.58 2.46 18.85
CA GLY A 300 -8.69 3.61 18.63
C GLY A 300 -9.16 4.87 19.32
N ARG A 301 -8.20 5.70 19.79
CA ARG A 301 -8.47 7.02 20.38
C ARG A 301 -7.42 8.03 19.91
N ASN A 302 -7.73 9.31 20.10
CA ASN A 302 -6.81 10.41 19.77
C ASN A 302 -6.42 10.40 18.28
N PRO A 303 -7.33 10.71 17.34
CA PRO A 303 -7.05 10.71 15.92
C PRO A 303 -5.84 11.57 15.58
N VAL A 304 -4.96 11.07 14.71
CA VAL A 304 -3.75 11.79 14.30
C VAL A 304 -4.04 12.54 13.01
N LEU A 305 -4.41 13.81 13.15
CA LEU A 305 -4.86 14.67 12.05
C LEU A 305 -3.71 15.15 11.15
N SER A 306 -2.49 15.29 11.69
CA SER A 306 -1.36 15.82 10.93
C SER A 306 -0.62 14.72 10.19
N PRO A 307 -0.55 14.76 8.85
CA PRO A 307 0.35 13.88 8.09
C PRO A 307 1.82 14.19 8.41
N VAL A 308 2.68 13.23 8.16
CA VAL A 308 4.13 13.36 8.34
C VAL A 308 4.84 12.90 7.08
N LEU A 309 5.74 13.73 6.56
CA LEU A 309 6.57 13.38 5.42
C LEU A 309 7.90 12.83 5.91
N TYR A 310 8.24 11.60 5.54
CA TYR A 310 9.54 11.00 5.75
C TYR A 310 10.43 11.17 4.51
N ARG A 311 11.65 11.65 4.72
CA ARG A 311 12.65 11.99 3.70
C ARG A 311 13.85 11.05 3.85
N PRO A 312 13.86 9.88 3.18
CA PRO A 312 14.84 8.81 3.43
C PRO A 312 16.29 9.23 3.22
N ASP A 313 16.54 10.23 2.38
CA ASP A 313 17.89 10.73 2.02
C ASP A 313 18.46 11.78 2.99
N ARG A 314 17.67 12.20 3.97
CA ARG A 314 18.15 13.15 4.98
C ARG A 314 18.86 12.42 6.12
N LYS A 315 19.70 13.13 6.86
CA LYS A 315 20.34 12.62 8.06
C LYS A 315 19.31 12.21 9.11
N ILE A 316 19.60 11.18 9.90
CA ILE A 316 18.81 10.78 11.07
C ILE A 316 18.56 12.02 11.95
N GLY A 317 17.34 12.12 12.50
CA GLY A 317 16.87 13.28 13.26
C GLY A 317 16.30 14.43 12.42
N SER A 318 16.53 14.44 11.08
CA SER A 318 15.97 15.45 10.18
C SER A 318 15.06 14.88 9.08
N ARG A 319 14.72 13.59 9.16
CA ARG A 319 13.94 12.89 8.13
C ARG A 319 12.46 13.20 8.18
N PHE A 320 11.90 13.45 9.35
CA PHE A 320 10.47 13.69 9.53
C PHE A 320 10.12 15.17 9.41
N LYS A 321 9.02 15.48 8.71
CA LYS A 321 8.44 16.82 8.61
C LYS A 321 6.92 16.73 8.72
N THR A 322 6.35 17.28 9.81
CA THR A 322 4.90 17.39 10.00
C THR A 322 4.30 18.27 8.91
N GLN A 323 3.14 17.90 8.42
CA GLN A 323 2.35 18.60 7.40
C GLN A 323 1.13 19.27 8.03
N ILE A 324 0.41 20.07 7.24
CA ILE A 324 -0.84 20.73 7.65
C ILE A 324 -1.87 19.66 8.00
N PRO A 325 -2.58 19.77 9.14
CA PRO A 325 -3.56 18.80 9.57
C PRO A 325 -4.83 18.83 8.70
N THR A 326 -5.52 17.71 8.60
CA THR A 326 -6.93 17.62 8.21
C THR A 326 -7.82 17.93 9.41
N THR A 327 -9.11 18.17 9.15
CA THR A 327 -10.14 18.28 10.20
C THR A 327 -10.93 16.98 10.39
N ILE A 328 -10.73 16.00 9.50
CA ILE A 328 -11.50 14.75 9.47
C ILE A 328 -10.68 13.61 10.12
N PRO A 329 -11.16 13.02 11.23
CA PRO A 329 -10.55 11.83 11.81
C PRO A 329 -10.59 10.65 10.83
N ARG A 330 -9.43 10.07 10.50
CA ARG A 330 -9.29 8.91 9.64
C ARG A 330 -8.63 7.79 10.45
N MET A 331 -9.43 6.92 11.04
CA MET A 331 -9.00 5.88 11.99
C MET A 331 -9.19 4.48 11.40
N TYR A 332 -9.77 3.55 12.16
CA TYR A 332 -9.99 2.18 11.70
C TYR A 332 -10.85 2.15 10.42
N HIS A 333 -10.49 1.31 9.46
CA HIS A 333 -11.08 1.25 8.12
C HIS A 333 -10.95 2.54 7.27
N SER A 334 -10.01 3.45 7.60
CA SER A 334 -9.56 4.44 6.64
C SER A 334 -8.56 3.84 5.65
N SER A 335 -8.36 4.51 4.52
CA SER A 335 -7.43 4.07 3.49
C SER A 335 -6.95 5.26 2.66
N ALA A 336 -5.77 5.13 2.04
CA ALA A 336 -5.22 6.17 1.19
C ALA A 336 -4.51 5.58 -0.03
N THR A 337 -4.49 6.29 -1.17
CA THR A 337 -3.77 5.88 -2.37
C THR A 337 -3.19 7.07 -3.13
N LEU A 338 -2.02 6.88 -3.74
CA LEU A 338 -1.44 7.88 -4.63
C LEU A 338 -2.24 7.95 -5.93
N LEU A 339 -2.56 9.16 -6.37
CA LEU A 339 -3.17 9.45 -7.66
C LEU A 339 -2.12 9.76 -8.73
N ARG A 340 -2.50 9.62 -9.99
CA ARG A 340 -1.63 9.92 -11.14
C ARG A 340 -1.14 11.37 -11.18
N ASP A 341 -1.92 12.31 -10.68
CA ASP A 341 -1.57 13.72 -10.61
C ASP A 341 -0.59 14.07 -9.47
N GLY A 342 -0.27 13.10 -8.61
CA GLY A 342 0.65 13.25 -7.50
C GLY A 342 -0.02 13.63 -6.16
N ARG A 343 -1.34 13.85 -6.12
CA ARG A 343 -2.10 13.94 -4.88
C ARG A 343 -2.25 12.57 -4.23
N VAL A 344 -2.59 12.54 -2.96
CA VAL A 344 -2.96 11.32 -2.23
C VAL A 344 -4.43 11.38 -1.87
N LEU A 345 -5.23 10.50 -2.45
CA LEU A 345 -6.64 10.33 -2.12
C LEU A 345 -6.74 9.61 -0.78
N VAL A 346 -7.58 10.14 0.10
CA VAL A 346 -7.83 9.60 1.44
C VAL A 346 -9.33 9.43 1.60
N GLY A 347 -9.75 8.32 2.18
CA GLY A 347 -11.17 8.07 2.37
C GLY A 347 -11.46 7.11 3.51
N GLY A 348 -12.71 7.06 3.87
CA GLY A 348 -13.22 6.20 4.93
C GLY A 348 -12.83 6.67 6.31
N SER A 349 -13.32 6.01 7.20
CA SER A 349 -13.12 5.61 8.58
C SER A 349 -14.46 5.05 9.06
N ASN A 350 -14.51 3.74 9.31
CA ASN A 350 -15.65 3.15 10.00
C ASN A 350 -15.13 2.39 11.23
N PRO A 351 -15.03 3.05 12.38
CA PRO A 351 -14.51 2.40 13.59
C PRO A 351 -15.56 1.52 14.29
N HIS A 352 -16.75 1.33 13.73
CA HIS A 352 -17.86 0.57 14.31
C HIS A 352 -18.06 -0.79 13.64
N ALA A 353 -18.73 -1.71 14.33
CA ALA A 353 -19.13 -3.01 13.78
C ALA A 353 -20.16 -2.87 12.64
N PHE A 354 -21.02 -1.84 12.74
CA PHE A 354 -21.98 -1.42 11.71
C PHE A 354 -21.76 0.05 11.36
N TYR A 355 -22.32 0.53 10.26
CA TYR A 355 -22.32 1.96 10.00
C TYR A 355 -23.09 2.71 11.09
N ASN A 356 -22.46 3.73 11.65
CA ASN A 356 -23.05 4.62 12.61
C ASN A 356 -22.63 6.07 12.31
N PHE A 357 -23.56 6.85 11.76
CA PHE A 357 -23.31 8.18 11.23
C PHE A 357 -23.52 9.31 12.23
N THR A 358 -24.14 9.03 13.39
CA THR A 358 -24.53 10.06 14.36
C THR A 358 -24.39 9.58 15.79
N SER A 359 -24.28 10.54 16.71
CA SER A 359 -24.35 10.29 18.17
C SER A 359 -23.31 9.32 18.74
N VAL A 360 -22.15 9.19 18.09
CA VAL A 360 -21.02 8.38 18.55
C VAL A 360 -19.74 9.21 18.52
N LEU A 361 -18.72 8.76 19.26
CA LEU A 361 -17.46 9.50 19.42
C LEU A 361 -16.75 9.77 18.07
N PHE A 362 -16.75 8.79 17.17
CA PHE A 362 -16.16 8.91 15.83
C PHE A 362 -17.17 8.32 14.82
N PRO A 363 -18.08 9.14 14.27
CA PRO A 363 -19.06 8.67 13.30
C PRO A 363 -18.41 8.00 12.10
N THR A 364 -19.15 7.10 11.45
CA THR A 364 -18.76 6.56 10.14
C THR A 364 -18.57 7.69 9.15
N GLU A 365 -17.39 7.75 8.53
CA GLU A 365 -16.99 8.77 7.58
C GLU A 365 -16.77 8.12 6.21
N LEU A 366 -17.57 8.48 5.22
CA LEU A 366 -17.50 7.94 3.86
C LEU A 366 -16.99 8.97 2.83
N SER A 367 -16.74 10.21 3.25
CA SER A 367 -16.23 11.23 2.33
C SER A 367 -14.81 10.92 1.86
N LEU A 368 -14.46 11.49 0.70
CA LEU A 368 -13.10 11.49 0.17
C LEU A 368 -12.49 12.89 0.29
N GLU A 369 -11.20 12.95 0.59
CA GLU A 369 -10.38 14.15 0.50
C GLU A 369 -9.07 13.82 -0.21
N ALA A 370 -8.41 14.85 -0.76
CA ALA A 370 -7.12 14.67 -1.43
C ALA A 370 -6.06 15.52 -0.73
N PHE A 371 -5.08 14.84 -0.12
CA PHE A 371 -3.89 15.52 0.37
C PHE A 371 -3.00 15.96 -0.81
N SER A 372 -2.68 17.25 -0.86
CA SER A 372 -1.79 17.84 -1.86
C SER A 372 -0.40 18.06 -1.25
N PRO A 373 0.61 17.23 -1.61
CA PRO A 373 1.98 17.49 -1.19
C PRO A 373 2.50 18.82 -1.70
N THR A 374 3.44 19.43 -0.97
CA THR A 374 3.98 20.78 -1.27
C THR A 374 4.58 20.93 -2.68
N TYR A 375 4.96 19.84 -3.35
CA TYR A 375 5.43 19.92 -4.73
C TYR A 375 4.30 20.24 -5.75
N LEU A 376 3.06 20.28 -5.31
CA LEU A 376 1.90 20.70 -6.10
C LEU A 376 1.52 22.17 -5.88
N ASP A 377 2.27 22.92 -5.04
CA ASP A 377 2.06 24.34 -4.88
C ASP A 377 2.24 25.07 -6.22
N SER A 378 1.36 26.02 -6.54
CA SER A 378 1.35 26.75 -7.82
C SER A 378 2.67 27.46 -8.14
N LYS A 379 3.42 27.87 -7.12
CA LYS A 379 4.77 28.47 -7.28
C LYS A 379 5.78 27.56 -7.96
N PHE A 380 5.50 26.27 -8.07
CA PHE A 380 6.38 25.27 -8.72
C PHE A 380 5.90 24.87 -10.12
N ASN A 381 4.83 25.46 -10.64
CA ASN A 381 4.26 25.08 -11.94
C ASN A 381 5.29 25.14 -13.08
N ASP A 382 6.14 26.18 -13.11
CA ASP A 382 7.16 26.35 -14.15
C ASP A 382 8.30 25.31 -14.05
N LEU A 383 8.52 24.75 -12.88
CA LEU A 383 9.51 23.71 -12.64
C LEU A 383 8.95 22.30 -12.78
N ARG A 384 7.62 22.17 -12.93
CA ARG A 384 6.93 20.90 -13.00
C ARG A 384 7.04 20.32 -14.41
N PRO A 385 7.70 19.14 -14.59
CA PRO A 385 7.83 18.53 -15.91
C PRO A 385 6.45 18.12 -16.48
N LYS A 386 6.29 18.27 -17.79
CA LYS A 386 5.15 17.71 -18.54
C LYS A 386 5.68 16.67 -19.51
N ILE A 387 5.34 15.39 -19.30
CA ILE A 387 5.74 14.30 -20.18
C ILE A 387 4.98 14.41 -21.52
N ILE A 388 5.73 14.41 -22.62
CA ILE A 388 5.20 14.44 -23.99
C ILE A 388 5.22 13.04 -24.60
N THR A 389 6.35 12.34 -24.45
CA THR A 389 6.55 10.94 -24.84
C THR A 389 7.30 10.19 -23.74
N PRO A 390 7.03 8.88 -23.54
CA PRO A 390 6.02 8.07 -24.23
C PRO A 390 4.59 8.53 -23.90
N LYS A 391 3.61 8.12 -24.69
CA LYS A 391 2.20 8.33 -24.36
C LYS A 391 1.76 7.39 -23.24
N SER A 392 0.74 7.80 -22.48
CA SER A 392 0.13 6.91 -21.46
C SER A 392 -0.30 5.59 -22.09
N MET A 393 -0.18 4.50 -21.32
CA MET A 393 -0.42 3.10 -21.73
C MET A 393 0.62 2.51 -22.69
N SER A 394 1.75 3.17 -22.91
CA SER A 394 2.86 2.62 -23.71
C SER A 394 3.49 1.39 -23.05
N GLY A 395 3.85 0.40 -23.87
CA GLY A 395 4.64 -0.74 -23.44
C GLY A 395 6.13 -0.40 -23.37
N ILE A 396 6.78 -0.79 -22.28
CA ILE A 396 8.23 -0.69 -22.10
C ILE A 396 8.81 -2.09 -21.84
N ARG A 397 10.07 -2.30 -22.25
CA ARG A 397 10.76 -3.58 -22.08
C ARG A 397 11.85 -3.47 -21.03
N TYR A 398 12.21 -4.60 -20.41
CA TYR A 398 13.33 -4.69 -19.48
C TYR A 398 14.67 -4.40 -20.15
N ASN A 399 15.58 -3.80 -19.38
CA ASN A 399 16.96 -3.55 -19.77
C ASN A 399 17.10 -2.81 -21.12
N LYS A 400 16.26 -1.80 -21.34
CA LYS A 400 16.30 -0.98 -22.57
C LYS A 400 16.50 0.48 -22.25
N ARG A 401 17.31 1.15 -23.07
CA ARG A 401 17.36 2.60 -23.10
C ARG A 401 16.07 3.14 -23.69
N THR A 402 15.51 4.12 -23.01
CA THR A 402 14.23 4.74 -23.37
C THR A 402 14.36 6.24 -23.24
N ASN A 403 13.90 6.96 -24.25
CA ASN A 403 13.84 8.42 -24.22
C ASN A 403 12.49 8.90 -23.72
N ILE A 404 12.53 9.79 -22.74
CA ILE A 404 11.35 10.48 -22.21
C ILE A 404 11.47 11.95 -22.62
N GLN A 405 10.58 12.40 -23.49
CA GLN A 405 10.53 13.80 -23.87
C GLN A 405 9.61 14.56 -22.89
N VAL A 406 10.13 15.66 -22.37
CA VAL A 406 9.41 16.52 -21.43
C VAL A 406 9.50 17.99 -21.82
N VAL A 407 8.53 18.76 -21.35
CA VAL A 407 8.58 20.23 -21.34
C VAL A 407 8.72 20.70 -19.90
N ILE A 408 9.64 21.62 -19.65
CA ILE A 408 9.84 22.32 -18.36
C ILE A 408 10.07 23.79 -18.72
N THR A 409 9.16 24.67 -18.30
CA THR A 409 9.18 26.09 -18.69
C THR A 409 10.19 26.91 -17.90
N GLY A 410 10.50 26.51 -16.67
CA GLY A 410 11.51 27.15 -15.83
C GLY A 410 12.94 26.68 -16.11
N LYS A 411 13.90 27.25 -15.40
CA LYS A 411 15.32 26.90 -15.51
C LYS A 411 15.57 25.45 -15.07
N VAL A 412 16.11 24.63 -15.95
CA VAL A 412 16.38 23.21 -15.69
C VAL A 412 17.77 23.03 -15.07
N ALA A 413 17.80 22.27 -13.98
CA ALA A 413 19.01 21.75 -13.37
C ALA A 413 19.12 20.25 -13.77
N GLU A 414 19.91 19.95 -14.79
CA GLU A 414 19.98 18.59 -15.41
C GLU A 414 20.36 17.50 -14.40
N ASN A 415 21.28 17.81 -13.49
CA ASN A 415 21.71 16.92 -12.40
C ASN A 415 20.61 16.65 -11.34
N LEU A 416 19.52 17.40 -11.36
CA LEU A 416 18.36 17.27 -10.47
C LEU A 416 17.12 16.73 -11.21
N VAL A 417 17.29 16.26 -12.45
CA VAL A 417 16.26 15.55 -13.21
C VAL A 417 16.41 14.05 -13.00
N SER A 418 15.33 13.35 -12.77
CA SER A 418 15.29 11.89 -12.70
C SER A 418 13.94 11.36 -13.17
N ALA A 419 13.89 10.11 -13.60
CA ALA A 419 12.63 9.41 -13.82
C ALA A 419 12.39 8.39 -12.71
N THR A 420 11.12 8.22 -12.34
CA THR A 420 10.69 7.21 -11.35
C THR A 420 9.53 6.38 -11.88
N MET A 421 9.51 5.11 -11.52
CA MET A 421 8.41 4.19 -11.81
C MET A 421 7.80 3.70 -10.50
N LEU A 422 6.49 3.87 -10.34
CA LEU A 422 5.76 3.51 -9.13
C LEU A 422 4.63 2.51 -9.44
N ALA A 423 4.66 1.34 -8.79
CA ALA A 423 3.53 0.42 -8.75
C ALA A 423 2.54 0.87 -7.67
N PRO A 424 1.28 1.19 -8.01
CA PRO A 424 0.26 1.54 -7.02
C PRO A 424 -0.02 0.37 -6.08
N ALA A 425 -0.22 0.69 -4.81
CA ALA A 425 -0.54 -0.30 -3.80
C ALA A 425 -2.02 -0.72 -3.86
N PHE A 426 -2.28 -1.99 -3.52
CA PHE A 426 -3.55 -2.38 -2.92
C PHE A 426 -3.47 -2.07 -1.43
N ASN A 427 -4.35 -1.22 -0.94
CA ASN A 427 -4.34 -0.79 0.46
C ASN A 427 -5.55 -1.34 1.23
N THR A 428 -5.27 -1.83 2.43
CA THR A 428 -6.26 -2.26 3.41
C THR A 428 -5.65 -2.22 4.82
N HIS A 429 -6.39 -1.75 5.83
CA HIS A 429 -5.99 -1.81 7.25
C HIS A 429 -4.57 -1.29 7.53
N SER A 430 -4.08 -0.31 6.75
CA SER A 430 -2.70 0.25 6.81
C SER A 430 -1.60 -0.67 6.22
N PHE A 431 -2.00 -1.71 5.49
CA PHE A 431 -1.08 -2.61 4.79
C PHE A 431 -1.10 -2.32 3.29
N PHE A 432 0.04 -1.87 2.77
CA PHE A 432 0.25 -1.46 1.39
C PHE A 432 0.90 -2.59 0.60
N MET A 433 0.07 -3.41 -0.01
CA MET A 433 0.52 -4.57 -0.78
C MET A 433 0.98 -4.13 -2.17
N ASN A 434 2.08 -4.69 -2.65
CA ASN A 434 2.64 -4.47 -3.99
C ASN A 434 3.18 -3.06 -4.27
N GLN A 435 3.17 -2.15 -3.30
CA GLN A 435 3.73 -0.81 -3.46
C GLN A 435 5.24 -0.91 -3.70
N ARG A 436 5.73 -0.29 -4.78
CA ARG A 436 7.14 -0.31 -5.15
C ARG A 436 7.49 0.92 -5.96
N LEU A 437 8.61 1.56 -5.64
CA LEU A 437 9.13 2.69 -6.40
C LEU A 437 10.57 2.43 -6.83
N LEU A 438 10.81 2.58 -8.13
CA LEU A 438 12.13 2.50 -8.73
C LEU A 438 12.57 3.88 -9.19
N VAL A 439 13.77 4.28 -8.82
CA VAL A 439 14.42 5.49 -9.32
C VAL A 439 15.32 5.10 -10.49
N LEU A 440 14.87 5.38 -11.70
CA LEU A 440 15.62 5.08 -12.92
C LEU A 440 16.81 6.03 -13.09
N GLY A 441 16.78 7.17 -12.38
CA GLY A 441 17.77 8.23 -12.56
C GLY A 441 17.60 8.94 -13.90
N ASN A 442 18.70 9.38 -14.46
CA ASN A 442 18.87 9.76 -15.87
C ASN A 442 20.25 9.28 -16.36
N ASP A 443 20.32 8.83 -17.59
CA ASP A 443 21.58 8.48 -18.26
C ASP A 443 22.16 9.69 -19.01
N LYS A 444 21.25 10.52 -19.55
CA LYS A 444 21.58 11.74 -20.27
C LYS A 444 20.34 12.66 -20.32
N VAL A 445 20.58 13.95 -20.21
CA VAL A 445 19.57 14.99 -20.48
C VAL A 445 20.07 15.82 -21.65
N THR A 446 19.24 16.05 -22.66
CA THR A 446 19.58 16.87 -23.85
C THR A 446 18.45 17.84 -24.13
N THR A 447 18.81 19.09 -24.44
CA THR A 447 17.86 20.10 -24.89
C THR A 447 17.47 19.85 -26.35
N CYS A 448 16.15 19.89 -26.65
CA CYS A 448 15.58 19.61 -27.98
C CYS A 448 14.81 20.81 -28.54
N GLY A 449 15.02 22.01 -28.00
CA GLY A 449 14.33 23.25 -28.40
C GLY A 449 13.91 24.06 -27.16
N ASN A 450 13.11 25.09 -27.37
CA ASN A 450 12.65 25.95 -26.26
C ASN A 450 11.86 25.14 -25.23
N SER A 451 12.43 25.04 -24.01
CA SER A 451 11.83 24.33 -22.86
C SER A 451 11.55 22.83 -23.06
N ALA A 452 12.01 22.22 -24.15
CA ALA A 452 11.88 20.79 -24.44
C ALA A 452 13.19 20.04 -24.16
N TYR A 453 13.10 18.90 -23.47
CA TYR A 453 14.24 18.08 -23.07
C TYR A 453 13.97 16.60 -23.34
N ASN A 454 15.01 15.90 -23.81
CA ASN A 454 15.03 14.44 -23.84
C ASN A 454 15.81 13.92 -22.63
N ILE A 455 15.19 13.03 -21.88
CA ILE A 455 15.79 12.35 -20.75
C ILE A 455 15.95 10.88 -21.16
N GLU A 456 17.19 10.46 -21.36
CA GLU A 456 17.51 9.06 -21.59
C GLU A 456 17.56 8.34 -20.24
N VAL A 457 16.87 7.21 -20.13
CA VAL A 457 16.85 6.35 -18.94
C VAL A 457 17.00 4.89 -19.36
N THR A 458 17.59 4.09 -18.49
CA THR A 458 17.58 2.64 -18.62
C THR A 458 16.46 2.05 -17.77
N THR A 459 15.60 1.26 -18.40
CA THR A 459 14.51 0.56 -17.71
C THR A 459 15.05 -0.54 -16.78
N PRO A 460 14.28 -1.03 -15.78
CA PRO A 460 14.72 -2.08 -14.86
C PRO A 460 15.28 -3.29 -15.61
N SER A 461 16.37 -3.85 -15.09
CA SER A 461 17.08 -4.95 -15.76
C SER A 461 16.42 -6.31 -15.55
N THR A 462 15.69 -6.50 -14.46
CA THR A 462 15.13 -7.81 -14.06
C THR A 462 13.72 -7.69 -13.51
N HIS A 463 12.98 -8.78 -13.59
CA HIS A 463 11.66 -8.93 -12.98
C HIS A 463 11.72 -8.87 -11.43
N ASN A 464 12.87 -9.15 -10.82
CA ASN A 464 13.05 -9.02 -9.37
C ASN A 464 13.02 -7.54 -8.94
N PHE A 465 13.57 -6.64 -9.77
CA PHE A 465 13.51 -5.20 -9.48
C PHE A 465 12.11 -4.65 -9.70
N ALA A 466 11.44 -5.11 -10.75
CA ALA A 466 10.11 -4.69 -11.11
C ALA A 466 9.32 -5.88 -11.69
N PRO A 467 8.42 -6.52 -10.97
CA PRO A 467 7.51 -7.51 -11.55
C PRO A 467 6.78 -6.96 -12.79
N PRO A 468 6.40 -7.83 -13.75
CA PRO A 468 5.67 -7.37 -14.93
C PRO A 468 4.32 -6.78 -14.54
N GLY A 469 3.87 -5.73 -15.25
CA GLY A 469 2.61 -5.08 -14.98
C GLY A 469 2.59 -3.59 -15.25
N PHE A 470 1.63 -2.90 -14.66
CA PHE A 470 1.41 -1.48 -14.87
C PHE A 470 2.08 -0.63 -13.78
N TYR A 471 2.75 0.42 -14.22
CA TYR A 471 3.43 1.40 -13.37
C TYR A 471 3.03 2.81 -13.77
N LEU A 472 3.04 3.71 -12.81
CA LEU A 472 3.05 5.15 -13.07
C LEU A 472 4.48 5.60 -13.29
N LEU A 473 4.78 6.12 -14.47
CA LEU A 473 6.06 6.74 -14.80
C LEU A 473 5.96 8.25 -14.55
N PHE A 474 6.89 8.79 -13.78
CA PHE A 474 7.03 10.22 -13.52
C PHE A 474 8.41 10.70 -13.95
N VAL A 475 8.50 11.97 -14.32
CA VAL A 475 9.75 12.72 -14.35
C VAL A 475 9.77 13.69 -13.18
N VAL A 476 10.84 13.66 -12.42
CA VAL A 476 11.02 14.47 -11.22
C VAL A 476 12.15 15.47 -11.48
N HIS A 477 11.87 16.76 -11.36
CA HIS A 477 12.85 17.85 -11.44
C HIS A 477 12.87 18.62 -10.12
N GLN A 478 14.02 18.74 -9.47
CA GLN A 478 14.17 19.42 -8.18
C GLN A 478 13.16 18.96 -7.12
N ASN A 479 12.90 17.65 -7.02
CA ASN A 479 11.87 17.02 -6.18
C ASN A 479 10.41 17.34 -6.58
N ILE A 480 10.15 17.95 -7.71
CA ILE A 480 8.83 18.27 -8.23
C ILE A 480 8.50 17.25 -9.32
N PRO A 481 7.54 16.34 -9.10
CA PRO A 481 7.16 15.34 -10.09
C PRO A 481 6.22 15.92 -11.15
N SER A 482 6.31 15.38 -12.35
CA SER A 482 5.29 15.54 -13.39
C SER A 482 3.95 14.95 -12.94
N GLN A 483 2.90 15.15 -13.74
CA GLN A 483 1.81 14.19 -13.75
C GLN A 483 2.35 12.84 -14.25
N GLY A 484 1.92 11.73 -13.64
CA GLY A 484 2.31 10.40 -14.05
C GLY A 484 1.66 9.99 -15.37
N ILE A 485 2.30 9.08 -16.07
CA ILE A 485 1.68 8.35 -17.18
C ILE A 485 1.74 6.85 -16.89
N TRP A 486 0.72 6.12 -17.30
CA TRP A 486 0.73 4.67 -17.19
C TRP A 486 1.67 4.06 -18.22
N VAL A 487 2.52 3.15 -17.79
CA VAL A 487 3.35 2.33 -18.66
C VAL A 487 3.17 0.85 -18.30
N LYS A 488 3.24 -0.03 -19.29
CA LYS A 488 3.19 -1.48 -19.07
C LYS A 488 4.58 -2.06 -19.27
N LEU A 489 5.18 -2.56 -18.20
CA LEU A 489 6.46 -3.26 -18.22
C LEU A 489 6.24 -4.74 -18.59
N ARG A 490 6.96 -5.22 -19.64
CA ARG A 490 6.82 -6.57 -20.23
C ARG A 490 8.09 -7.04 -20.92
#